data_60959037b4e48ca7db438a48c318fff6
#
_entry.id   60959037b4e48ca7db438a48c318fff6
#
_cell.length_a   1.000
_cell.length_b   1.000
_cell.length_c   1.000
_cell.angle_alpha   90.00
_cell.angle_beta   90.00
_cell.angle_gamma   90.00
#
_symmetry.space_group_name_H-M   'P 1'
#
loop_
_entity.id
_entity.type
_entity.pdbx_description
1 polymer ?
#
loop_
_entity_poly.entity_id
_entity_poly.type
_entity_poly.pdbx_seq_one_letter_code
_entity_poly.pdbx_strand_id
1 'polypeptide(L)'
;MSRAEGFGEGFAPFFLPLALFVGALITWLLLRPLPTRALATPASGWRVTLAGFVPAMALGVAQVAVMLGVVHYGLGLHLSSAVGTIGFTLLVAAAFLALQQMLTAVLGPAAGKVAILALLMLQLASSGGTYPVETTPAFFRAINPFLPMSYAVTGLRQVITGTLDARLWVSVAVLTFVALGSLTITAWRAGRMRTWTLDRLHPALAI
;
A
#
# COMPACT_ATOMS: atom_id res chain seq x y z
N MET A 1 3.35 27.99 21.39
CA MET A 1 3.47 27.01 20.30
C MET A 1 4.71 27.35 19.48
N SER A 2 5.73 26.50 19.47
CA SER A 2 6.95 26.71 18.71
C SER A 2 6.66 26.55 17.21
N ARG A 3 7.37 27.31 16.34
CA ARG A 3 7.23 27.18 14.86
C ARG A 3 7.47 25.74 14.35
N ALA A 4 8.21 24.92 15.11
CA ALA A 4 8.48 23.53 14.78
C ALA A 4 7.26 22.62 14.92
N GLU A 5 6.36 22.88 15.86
CA GLU A 5 5.12 22.11 16.08
C GLU A 5 4.15 22.27 14.90
N GLY A 6 3.98 23.49 14.38
CA GLY A 6 3.10 23.74 13.23
C GLY A 6 3.60 23.15 11.90
N PHE A 7 4.92 22.98 11.73
CA PHE A 7 5.49 22.36 10.52
C PHE A 7 5.27 20.84 10.51
N GLY A 8 5.41 20.17 11.66
CA GLY A 8 5.18 18.72 11.77
C GLY A 8 3.73 18.31 11.49
N GLU A 9 2.77 19.05 12.02
CA GLU A 9 1.33 18.80 11.83
C GLU A 9 0.88 18.99 10.37
N GLY A 10 1.48 19.93 9.64
CA GLY A 10 1.12 20.22 8.25
C GLY A 10 1.62 19.18 7.24
N PHE A 11 2.83 18.65 7.44
CA PHE A 11 3.48 17.79 6.47
C PHE A 11 3.40 16.28 6.80
N ALA A 12 3.24 15.90 8.08
CA ALA A 12 3.15 14.51 8.50
C ALA A 12 2.08 13.71 7.73
N PRO A 13 0.84 14.24 7.49
CA PRO A 13 -0.20 13.50 6.77
C PRO A 13 0.18 13.12 5.33
N PHE A 14 1.14 13.80 4.73
CA PHE A 14 1.63 13.49 3.39
C PHE A 14 2.84 12.55 3.41
N PHE A 15 3.82 12.84 4.26
CA PHE A 15 5.04 12.05 4.29
C PHE A 15 4.84 10.64 4.86
N LEU A 16 3.88 10.45 5.78
CA LEU A 16 3.58 9.14 6.34
C LEU A 16 3.10 8.14 5.27
N PRO A 17 2.06 8.44 4.45
CA PRO A 17 1.65 7.55 3.37
C PRO A 17 2.74 7.35 2.32
N LEU A 18 3.51 8.39 2.01
CA LEU A 18 4.62 8.28 1.08
C LEU A 18 5.67 7.27 1.57
N ALA A 19 6.08 7.40 2.84
CA ALA A 19 7.02 6.48 3.46
C ALA A 19 6.50 5.04 3.48
N LEU A 20 5.19 4.85 3.75
CA LEU A 20 4.55 3.53 3.71
C LEU A 20 4.53 2.94 2.29
N PHE A 21 4.26 3.75 1.28
CA PHE A 21 4.26 3.29 -0.11
C PHE A 21 5.66 2.87 -0.56
N VAL A 22 6.68 3.67 -0.25
CA VAL A 22 8.08 3.36 -0.54
C VAL A 22 8.56 2.15 0.26
N GLY A 23 8.17 2.04 1.53
CA GLY A 23 8.48 0.87 2.36
C GLY A 23 7.85 -0.41 1.82
N ALA A 24 6.61 -0.35 1.33
CA ALA A 24 5.99 -1.47 0.64
C ALA A 24 6.76 -1.86 -0.63
N LEU A 25 7.24 -0.88 -1.41
CA LEU A 25 8.09 -1.14 -2.58
C LEU A 25 9.37 -1.87 -2.18
N ILE A 26 10.07 -1.40 -1.15
CA ILE A 26 11.29 -2.04 -0.64
C ILE A 26 10.98 -3.46 -0.15
N THR A 27 9.87 -3.63 0.56
CA THR A 27 9.42 -4.95 1.03
C THR A 27 9.28 -5.94 -0.15
N TRP A 28 8.66 -5.51 -1.27
CA TRP A 28 8.51 -6.37 -2.46
C TRP A 28 9.76 -6.45 -3.35
N LEU A 29 10.78 -5.68 -3.08
CA LEU A 29 12.13 -5.91 -3.63
C LEU A 29 12.85 -7.02 -2.88
N LEU A 30 12.62 -7.14 -1.57
CA LEU A 30 13.24 -8.14 -0.70
C LEU A 30 12.48 -9.47 -0.69
N LEU A 31 11.14 -9.41 -0.67
CA LEU A 31 10.26 -10.57 -0.62
C LEU A 31 9.68 -10.89 -2.00
N ARG A 32 9.39 -12.17 -2.23
CA ARG A 32 8.67 -12.59 -3.44
C ARG A 32 7.16 -12.47 -3.20
N PRO A 33 6.42 -11.73 -4.05
CA PRO A 33 4.96 -11.55 -3.91
C PRO A 33 4.18 -12.87 -3.92
N LEU A 34 4.64 -13.83 -4.71
CA LEU A 34 4.13 -15.20 -4.76
C LEU A 34 5.29 -16.17 -4.52
N PRO A 35 5.37 -16.79 -3.32
CA PRO A 35 6.44 -17.72 -3.01
C PRO A 35 6.37 -18.97 -3.91
N THR A 36 7.47 -19.29 -4.59
CA THR A 36 7.53 -20.44 -5.52
C THR A 36 7.23 -21.77 -4.84
N ARG A 37 7.65 -21.92 -3.58
CA ARG A 37 7.33 -23.12 -2.77
C ARG A 37 5.83 -23.29 -2.56
N ALA A 38 5.11 -22.19 -2.29
CA ALA A 38 3.66 -22.22 -2.11
C ALA A 38 2.92 -22.51 -3.43
N LEU A 39 3.44 -22.05 -4.57
CA LEU A 39 2.91 -22.36 -5.89
C LEU A 39 3.08 -23.84 -6.28
N ALA A 40 4.10 -24.52 -5.77
CA ALA A 40 4.38 -25.92 -6.02
C ALA A 40 3.51 -26.88 -5.18
N THR A 41 2.75 -26.37 -4.21
CA THR A 41 1.86 -27.18 -3.36
C THR A 41 0.42 -27.17 -3.87
N PRO A 42 -0.43 -28.17 -3.53
CA PRO A 42 -1.85 -28.15 -3.85
C PRO A 42 -2.68 -27.15 -3.00
N ALA A 43 -2.05 -26.09 -2.47
CA ALA A 43 -2.69 -25.08 -1.65
C ALA A 43 -3.61 -24.17 -2.48
N SER A 44 -4.70 -23.61 -1.95
CA SER A 44 -5.59 -22.68 -2.65
C SER A 44 -4.86 -21.37 -3.01
N GLY A 45 -5.34 -20.64 -4.05
CA GLY A 45 -4.75 -19.36 -4.45
C GLY A 45 -4.68 -18.36 -3.29
N TRP A 46 -5.67 -18.37 -2.39
CA TRP A 46 -5.67 -17.57 -1.16
C TRP A 46 -4.52 -17.90 -0.22
N ARG A 47 -4.25 -19.19 -0.01
CA ARG A 47 -3.13 -19.61 0.84
C ARG A 47 -1.79 -19.17 0.27
N VAL A 48 -1.63 -19.24 -1.04
CA VAL A 48 -0.42 -18.76 -1.72
C VAL A 48 -0.26 -17.25 -1.58
N THR A 49 -1.35 -16.49 -1.78
CA THR A 49 -1.35 -15.03 -1.63
C THR A 49 -1.02 -14.63 -0.20
N LEU A 50 -1.67 -15.24 0.79
CA LEU A 50 -1.43 -14.94 2.20
C LEU A 50 -0.02 -15.36 2.65
N ALA A 51 0.53 -16.46 2.11
CA ALA A 51 1.91 -16.85 2.39
C ALA A 51 2.94 -15.80 1.97
N GLY A 52 2.65 -15.02 0.92
CA GLY A 52 3.48 -13.87 0.56
C GLY A 52 3.12 -12.61 1.35
N PHE A 53 1.81 -12.36 1.57
CA PHE A 53 1.33 -11.14 2.20
C PHE A 53 1.64 -11.04 3.70
N VAL A 54 1.50 -12.12 4.46
CA VAL A 54 1.69 -12.11 5.92
C VAL A 54 3.10 -11.68 6.34
N PRO A 55 4.20 -12.22 5.77
CA PRO A 55 5.55 -11.73 6.07
C PRO A 55 5.75 -10.25 5.68
N ALA A 56 5.17 -9.83 4.54
CA ALA A 56 5.23 -8.43 4.11
C ALA A 56 4.48 -7.52 5.08
N MET A 57 3.30 -7.95 5.56
CA MET A 57 2.52 -7.20 6.54
C MET A 57 3.23 -7.13 7.90
N ALA A 58 3.96 -8.16 8.31
CA ALA A 58 4.77 -8.10 9.52
C ALA A 58 5.85 -7.01 9.44
N LEU A 59 6.51 -6.87 8.28
CA LEU A 59 7.44 -5.75 8.03
C LEU A 59 6.70 -4.40 8.00
N GLY A 60 5.50 -4.36 7.42
CA GLY A 60 4.64 -3.17 7.42
C GLY A 60 4.26 -2.73 8.84
N VAL A 61 3.92 -3.67 9.71
CA VAL A 61 3.65 -3.38 11.15
C VAL A 61 4.88 -2.81 11.83
N ALA A 62 6.05 -3.42 11.63
CA ALA A 62 7.31 -2.91 12.18
C ALA A 62 7.63 -1.50 11.67
N GLN A 63 7.43 -1.24 10.36
CA GLN A 63 7.60 0.08 9.77
C GLN A 63 6.66 1.12 10.40
N VAL A 64 5.38 0.78 10.56
CA VAL A 64 4.38 1.66 11.21
C VAL A 64 4.79 1.96 12.64
N ALA A 65 5.22 0.95 13.41
CA ALA A 65 5.64 1.13 14.80
C ALA A 65 6.84 2.08 14.91
N VAL A 66 7.88 1.87 14.09
CA VAL A 66 9.06 2.75 14.07
C VAL A 66 8.68 4.16 13.63
N MET A 67 7.89 4.29 12.56
CA MET A 67 7.50 5.58 11.99
C MET A 67 6.66 6.40 12.97
N LEU A 68 5.63 5.82 13.58
CA LEU A 68 4.81 6.50 14.58
C LEU A 68 5.60 6.78 15.86
N GLY A 69 6.53 5.90 16.25
CA GLY A 69 7.46 6.14 17.35
C GLY A 69 8.33 7.39 17.11
N VAL A 70 8.92 7.51 15.93
CA VAL A 70 9.72 8.69 15.55
C VAL A 70 8.87 9.96 15.52
N VAL A 71 7.65 9.88 15.00
CA VAL A 71 6.74 11.02 14.94
C VAL A 71 6.30 11.46 16.34
N HIS A 72 5.98 10.52 17.21
CA HIS A 72 5.53 10.82 18.57
C HIS A 72 6.68 11.33 19.47
N TYR A 73 7.81 10.60 19.54
CA TYR A 73 8.93 10.94 20.43
C TYR A 73 9.89 11.96 19.83
N GLY A 74 10.07 11.95 18.50
CA GLY A 74 11.01 12.83 17.81
C GLY A 74 10.44 14.19 17.45
N LEU A 75 9.18 14.24 17.01
CA LEU A 75 8.52 15.49 16.59
C LEU A 75 7.54 16.04 17.62
N GLY A 76 7.30 15.31 18.73
CA GLY A 76 6.39 15.76 19.79
C GLY A 76 4.92 15.86 19.34
N LEU A 77 4.53 15.19 18.26
CA LEU A 77 3.16 15.22 17.74
C LEU A 77 2.22 14.54 18.75
N HIS A 78 1.30 15.32 19.29
CA HIS A 78 0.22 14.81 20.12
C HIS A 78 -0.88 14.24 19.22
N LEU A 79 -0.96 12.91 19.19
CA LEU A 79 -2.01 12.20 18.46
C LEU A 79 -3.33 12.35 19.24
N SER A 80 -4.33 12.99 18.64
CA SER A 80 -5.66 13.14 19.27
C SER A 80 -6.31 11.79 19.55
N SER A 81 -6.02 10.75 18.75
CA SER A 81 -6.41 9.36 19.00
C SER A 81 -5.27 8.42 18.57
N ALA A 82 -4.50 7.91 19.53
CA ALA A 82 -3.40 6.98 19.22
C ALA A 82 -3.92 5.70 18.55
N VAL A 83 -5.01 5.12 19.05
CA VAL A 83 -5.61 3.90 18.50
C VAL A 83 -6.12 4.12 17.08
N GLY A 84 -6.81 5.22 16.82
CA GLY A 84 -7.31 5.57 15.48
C GLY A 84 -6.16 5.78 14.50
N THR A 85 -5.12 6.50 14.91
CA THR A 85 -3.93 6.76 14.06
C THR A 85 -3.20 5.46 13.74
N ILE A 86 -2.93 4.61 14.73
CA ILE A 86 -2.28 3.32 14.52
C ILE A 86 -3.11 2.44 13.59
N GLY A 87 -4.42 2.29 13.87
CA GLY A 87 -5.31 1.45 13.07
C GLY A 87 -5.42 1.92 11.63
N PHE A 88 -5.58 3.22 11.40
CA PHE A 88 -5.67 3.78 10.06
C PHE A 88 -4.33 3.67 9.30
N THR A 89 -3.20 3.91 9.96
CA THR A 89 -1.87 3.78 9.37
C THR A 89 -1.57 2.32 8.98
N LEU A 90 -1.99 1.35 9.79
CA LEU A 90 -1.90 -0.08 9.46
C LEU A 90 -2.77 -0.45 8.26
N LEU A 91 -3.98 0.12 8.14
CA LEU A 91 -4.83 -0.06 6.98
C LEU A 91 -4.19 0.50 5.70
N VAL A 92 -3.57 1.68 5.78
CA VAL A 92 -2.81 2.26 4.65
C VAL A 92 -1.66 1.34 4.25
N ALA A 93 -0.87 0.84 5.21
CA ALA A 93 0.22 -0.10 4.94
C ALA A 93 -0.29 -1.39 4.27
N ALA A 94 -1.39 -1.97 4.77
CA ALA A 94 -2.01 -3.16 4.20
C ALA A 94 -2.50 -2.93 2.76
N ALA A 95 -3.14 -1.77 2.50
CA ALA A 95 -3.64 -1.42 1.18
C ALA A 95 -2.49 -1.26 0.16
N PHE A 96 -1.41 -0.59 0.53
CA PHE A 96 -0.25 -0.41 -0.35
C PHE A 96 0.50 -1.71 -0.59
N LEU A 97 0.71 -2.53 0.44
CA LEU A 97 1.33 -3.85 0.30
C LEU A 97 0.49 -4.76 -0.62
N ALA A 98 -0.83 -4.81 -0.42
CA ALA A 98 -1.72 -5.63 -1.24
C ALA A 98 -1.75 -5.15 -2.70
N LEU A 99 -1.83 -3.85 -2.94
CA LEU A 99 -1.84 -3.25 -4.28
C LEU A 99 -0.56 -3.56 -5.04
N GLN A 100 0.60 -3.41 -4.41
CA GLN A 100 1.89 -3.67 -5.03
C GLN A 100 2.12 -5.17 -5.26
N GLN A 101 1.63 -6.03 -4.34
CA GLN A 101 1.61 -7.47 -4.55
C GLN A 101 0.79 -7.85 -5.78
N MET A 102 -0.40 -7.27 -5.92
CA MET A 102 -1.28 -7.49 -7.06
C MET A 102 -0.61 -7.07 -8.38
N LEU A 103 -0.06 -5.86 -8.44
CA LEU A 103 0.61 -5.36 -9.64
C LEU A 103 1.75 -6.29 -10.08
N THR A 104 2.56 -6.75 -9.13
CA THR A 104 3.67 -7.65 -9.42
C THR A 104 3.17 -9.06 -9.80
N ALA A 105 2.11 -9.55 -9.19
CA ALA A 105 1.53 -10.86 -9.50
C ALA A 105 0.86 -10.89 -10.89
N VAL A 106 0.21 -9.80 -11.30
CA VAL A 106 -0.52 -9.69 -12.56
C VAL A 106 0.42 -9.38 -13.73
N LEU A 107 1.28 -8.38 -13.58
CA LEU A 107 2.17 -7.89 -14.64
C LEU A 107 3.50 -8.63 -14.71
N GLY A 108 3.85 -9.38 -13.66
CA GLY A 108 5.15 -10.02 -13.52
C GLY A 108 6.19 -9.13 -12.84
N PRO A 109 7.37 -9.69 -12.49
CA PRO A 109 8.34 -9.02 -11.62
C PRO A 109 8.91 -7.72 -12.19
N ALA A 110 9.21 -7.68 -13.48
CA ALA A 110 9.80 -6.49 -14.12
C ALA A 110 8.76 -5.40 -14.38
N ALA A 111 7.70 -5.72 -15.13
CA ALA A 111 6.65 -4.76 -15.47
C ALA A 111 5.87 -4.29 -14.23
N GLY A 112 5.67 -5.15 -13.23
CA GLY A 112 5.05 -4.78 -11.96
C GLY A 112 5.83 -3.70 -11.22
N LYS A 113 7.16 -3.80 -11.15
CA LYS A 113 8.01 -2.77 -10.53
C LYS A 113 7.91 -1.43 -11.25
N VAL A 114 7.94 -1.45 -12.59
CA VAL A 114 7.76 -0.23 -13.40
C VAL A 114 6.39 0.39 -13.15
N ALA A 115 5.34 -0.42 -13.10
CA ALA A 115 3.98 0.05 -12.82
C ALA A 115 3.87 0.66 -11.40
N ILE A 116 4.52 0.07 -10.39
CA ILE A 116 4.55 0.62 -9.03
C ILE A 116 5.26 1.97 -8.99
N LEU A 117 6.39 2.12 -9.70
CA LEU A 117 7.11 3.39 -9.79
C LEU A 117 6.30 4.45 -10.56
N ALA A 118 5.66 4.08 -11.66
CA ALA A 118 4.76 4.97 -12.39
C ALA A 118 3.58 5.42 -11.51
N LEU A 119 2.99 4.49 -10.75
CA LEU A 119 1.93 4.80 -9.80
C LEU A 119 2.42 5.74 -8.69
N LEU A 120 3.64 5.53 -8.17
CA LEU A 120 4.25 6.45 -7.19
C LEU A 120 4.36 7.87 -7.75
N MET A 121 4.84 8.02 -8.98
CA MET A 121 4.97 9.34 -9.63
C MET A 121 3.60 10.02 -9.80
N LEU A 122 2.58 9.26 -10.24
CA LEU A 122 1.20 9.75 -10.35
C LEU A 122 0.64 10.18 -8.98
N GLN A 123 0.89 9.39 -7.94
CA GLN A 123 0.45 9.68 -6.59
C GLN A 123 1.11 10.95 -6.03
N LEU A 124 2.41 11.12 -6.22
CA LEU A 124 3.13 12.33 -5.80
C LEU A 124 2.59 13.58 -6.49
N ALA A 125 2.33 13.49 -7.79
CA ALA A 125 1.82 14.62 -8.57
C ALA A 125 0.36 14.99 -8.24
N SER A 126 -0.45 14.01 -7.81
CA SER A 126 -1.92 14.16 -7.70
C SER A 126 -2.46 14.16 -6.28
N SER A 127 -1.71 13.71 -5.26
CA SER A 127 -2.26 13.48 -3.90
C SER A 127 -2.56 14.74 -3.09
N GLY A 128 -2.25 15.92 -3.61
CA GLY A 128 -2.54 17.21 -2.93
C GLY A 128 -1.79 17.40 -1.61
N GLY A 129 -0.67 16.69 -1.41
CA GLY A 129 0.07 16.72 -0.15
C GLY A 129 0.81 18.02 0.12
N THR A 130 1.41 18.60 -0.93
CA THR A 130 2.20 19.84 -0.84
C THR A 130 1.47 21.05 -1.42
N TYR A 131 0.54 20.84 -2.36
CA TYR A 131 -0.27 21.89 -2.98
C TYR A 131 -1.74 21.51 -2.99
N PRO A 132 -2.68 22.47 -2.89
CA PRO A 132 -4.10 22.21 -3.05
C PRO A 132 -4.39 21.55 -4.40
N VAL A 133 -5.24 20.52 -4.41
CA VAL A 133 -5.59 19.75 -5.63
C VAL A 133 -6.18 20.66 -6.71
N GLU A 134 -6.82 21.76 -6.30
CA GLU A 134 -7.44 22.77 -7.18
C GLU A 134 -6.43 23.48 -8.07
N THR A 135 -5.17 23.57 -7.65
CA THR A 135 -4.08 24.23 -8.40
C THR A 135 -3.39 23.29 -9.39
N THR A 136 -3.71 21.99 -9.35
CA THR A 136 -3.11 21.01 -10.26
C THR A 136 -3.81 20.98 -11.63
N PRO A 137 -3.10 20.62 -12.72
CA PRO A 137 -3.69 20.46 -14.05
C PRO A 137 -4.89 19.54 -14.05
N ALA A 138 -5.86 19.77 -14.95
CA ALA A 138 -7.12 19.04 -15.02
C ALA A 138 -6.95 17.50 -15.08
N PHE A 139 -5.91 17.03 -15.73
CA PHE A 139 -5.55 15.61 -15.80
C PHE A 139 -5.33 14.98 -14.41
N PHE A 140 -4.52 15.60 -13.56
CA PHE A 140 -4.23 15.10 -12.20
C PHE A 140 -5.46 15.18 -11.29
N ARG A 141 -6.31 16.19 -11.45
CA ARG A 141 -7.60 16.27 -10.73
C ARG A 141 -8.55 15.13 -11.10
N ALA A 142 -8.59 14.75 -12.38
CA ALA A 142 -9.43 13.65 -12.85
C ALA A 142 -8.95 12.28 -12.32
N ILE A 143 -7.65 12.10 -12.14
CA ILE A 143 -7.06 10.83 -11.67
C ILE A 143 -7.06 10.74 -10.13
N ASN A 144 -7.04 11.88 -9.43
CA ASN A 144 -6.96 11.93 -7.97
C ASN A 144 -7.92 10.98 -7.23
N PRO A 145 -9.23 10.88 -7.61
CA PRO A 145 -10.18 9.97 -6.95
C PRO A 145 -9.85 8.48 -7.09
N PHE A 146 -9.01 8.11 -8.05
CA PHE A 146 -8.60 6.72 -8.27
C PHE A 146 -7.32 6.34 -7.54
N LEU A 147 -6.64 7.33 -6.94
CA LEU A 147 -5.35 7.11 -6.29
C LEU A 147 -5.52 6.85 -4.80
N PRO A 148 -5.08 5.67 -4.29
CA PRO A 148 -5.25 5.31 -2.89
C PRO A 148 -4.50 6.25 -1.94
N MET A 149 -3.42 6.89 -2.38
CA MET A 149 -2.67 7.85 -1.57
C MET A 149 -3.47 9.09 -1.21
N SER A 150 -4.39 9.55 -2.08
CA SER A 150 -5.26 10.70 -1.81
C SER A 150 -6.15 10.43 -0.59
N TYR A 151 -6.67 9.21 -0.49
CA TYR A 151 -7.47 8.77 0.66
C TYR A 151 -6.62 8.54 1.90
N ALA A 152 -5.39 8.02 1.74
CA ALA A 152 -4.46 7.85 2.83
C ALA A 152 -4.07 9.20 3.46
N VAL A 153 -3.74 10.21 2.65
CA VAL A 153 -3.43 11.59 3.10
C VAL A 153 -4.63 12.22 3.78
N THR A 154 -5.82 12.13 3.16
CA THR A 154 -7.05 12.71 3.71
C THR A 154 -7.42 12.09 5.05
N GLY A 155 -7.41 10.76 5.13
CA GLY A 155 -7.74 10.04 6.36
C GLY A 155 -6.72 10.26 7.48
N LEU A 156 -5.41 10.24 7.18
CA LEU A 156 -4.38 10.54 8.17
C LEU A 156 -4.48 11.96 8.71
N ARG A 157 -4.76 12.94 7.85
CA ARG A 157 -5.00 14.31 8.29
C ARG A 157 -6.11 14.37 9.33
N GLN A 158 -7.25 13.70 9.09
CA GLN A 158 -8.39 13.70 10.01
C GLN A 158 -8.10 12.98 11.33
N VAL A 159 -7.42 11.83 11.29
CA VAL A 159 -7.10 11.08 12.50
C VAL A 159 -6.07 11.83 13.37
N ILE A 160 -5.12 12.54 12.76
CA ILE A 160 -4.11 13.34 13.47
C ILE A 160 -4.77 14.59 14.09
N THR A 161 -5.65 15.27 13.34
CA THR A 161 -6.33 16.50 13.83
C THR A 161 -7.53 16.25 14.73
N GLY A 162 -8.01 15.00 14.80
CA GLY A 162 -9.17 14.61 15.62
C GLY A 162 -10.52 14.97 15.02
N THR A 163 -10.57 15.45 13.79
CA THR A 163 -11.82 15.74 13.06
C THR A 163 -12.33 14.46 12.40
N LEU A 164 -13.24 13.76 13.08
CA LEU A 164 -13.83 12.50 12.58
C LEU A 164 -15.03 12.77 11.67
N ASP A 165 -14.78 13.22 10.44
CA ASP A 165 -15.80 13.49 9.45
C ASP A 165 -16.13 12.26 8.56
N ALA A 166 -17.21 12.36 7.78
CA ALA A 166 -17.59 11.34 6.79
C ALA A 166 -16.45 10.99 5.82
N ARG A 167 -15.53 11.92 5.54
CA ARG A 167 -14.36 11.72 4.68
C ARG A 167 -13.39 10.65 5.22
N LEU A 168 -13.29 10.50 6.55
CA LEU A 168 -12.48 9.43 7.15
C LEU A 168 -13.08 8.07 6.80
N TRP A 169 -14.39 7.91 6.95
CA TRP A 169 -15.06 6.65 6.65
C TRP A 169 -15.01 6.29 5.17
N VAL A 170 -15.09 7.28 4.29
CA VAL A 170 -14.87 7.09 2.84
C VAL A 170 -13.43 6.61 2.60
N SER A 171 -12.43 7.22 3.26
CA SER A 171 -11.04 6.80 3.13
C SER A 171 -10.82 5.37 3.63
N VAL A 172 -11.41 5.00 4.77
CA VAL A 172 -11.38 3.64 5.31
C VAL A 172 -12.01 2.65 4.32
N ALA A 173 -13.20 2.97 3.81
CA ALA A 173 -13.91 2.11 2.86
C ALA A 173 -13.12 1.89 1.56
N VAL A 174 -12.57 2.96 0.97
CA VAL A 174 -11.79 2.88 -0.27
C VAL A 174 -10.50 2.09 -0.04
N LEU A 175 -9.74 2.36 1.02
CA LEU A 175 -8.50 1.64 1.31
C LEU A 175 -8.76 0.16 1.61
N THR A 176 -9.84 -0.15 2.32
CA THR A 176 -10.27 -1.53 2.57
C THR A 176 -10.63 -2.23 1.25
N PHE A 177 -11.37 -1.55 0.37
CA PHE A 177 -11.72 -2.08 -0.96
C PHE A 177 -10.47 -2.32 -1.80
N VAL A 178 -9.50 -1.39 -1.80
CA VAL A 178 -8.22 -1.56 -2.50
C VAL A 178 -7.46 -2.75 -1.93
N ALA A 179 -7.37 -2.90 -0.62
CA ALA A 179 -6.67 -4.02 0.02
C ALA A 179 -7.31 -5.37 -0.34
N LEU A 180 -8.61 -5.51 -0.10
CA LEU A 180 -9.34 -6.76 -0.33
C LEU A 180 -9.43 -7.10 -1.82
N GLY A 181 -9.70 -6.11 -2.67
CA GLY A 181 -9.76 -6.27 -4.13
C GLY A 181 -8.41 -6.73 -4.69
N SER A 182 -7.32 -6.10 -4.25
CA SER A 182 -5.96 -6.47 -4.66
C SER A 182 -5.60 -7.89 -4.22
N LEU A 183 -5.90 -8.27 -2.98
CA LEU A 183 -5.67 -9.63 -2.48
C LEU A 183 -6.51 -10.66 -3.25
N THR A 184 -7.77 -10.34 -3.57
CA THR A 184 -8.66 -11.23 -4.35
C THR A 184 -8.14 -11.45 -5.76
N ILE A 185 -7.72 -10.38 -6.45
CA ILE A 185 -7.13 -10.47 -7.79
C ILE A 185 -5.82 -11.29 -7.74
N THR A 186 -4.99 -11.06 -6.73
CA THR A 186 -3.76 -11.83 -6.52
C THR A 186 -4.05 -13.31 -6.29
N ALA A 187 -5.04 -13.63 -5.47
CA ALA A 187 -5.45 -15.01 -5.19
C ALA A 187 -5.99 -15.72 -6.43
N TRP A 188 -6.81 -15.01 -7.22
CA TRP A 188 -7.30 -15.54 -8.50
C TRP A 188 -6.15 -15.80 -9.47
N ARG A 189 -5.20 -14.86 -9.60
CA ARG A 189 -4.01 -15.03 -10.44
C ARG A 189 -3.14 -16.19 -9.98
N ALA A 190 -2.88 -16.29 -8.66
CA ALA A 190 -2.13 -17.39 -8.07
C ALA A 190 -2.79 -18.76 -8.33
N GLY A 191 -4.12 -18.82 -8.27
CA GLY A 191 -4.89 -20.03 -8.61
C GLY A 191 -4.68 -20.46 -10.07
N ARG A 192 -4.63 -19.53 -11.00
CA ARG A 192 -4.40 -19.80 -12.43
C ARG A 192 -2.96 -20.16 -12.78
N MET A 193 -1.98 -19.62 -12.06
CA MET A 193 -0.56 -19.95 -12.27
C MET A 193 -0.22 -21.38 -11.85
N ARG A 194 -1.08 -22.04 -11.09
CA ARG A 194 -0.90 -23.40 -10.55
C ARG A 194 -1.30 -24.53 -11.50
N THR A 195 -1.97 -24.23 -12.60
CA THR A 195 -2.28 -25.23 -13.63
C THR A 195 -1.01 -25.59 -14.43
N TRP A 196 -0.14 -26.36 -13.79
CA TRP A 196 0.93 -27.10 -14.46
C TRP A 196 0.26 -28.29 -15.14
N THR A 197 -0.01 -28.18 -16.42
CA THR A 197 -0.33 -29.35 -17.24
C THR A 197 0.93 -30.17 -17.40
N LEU A 198 0.80 -31.52 -17.36
CA LEU A 198 1.90 -32.46 -17.59
C LEU A 198 2.67 -32.16 -18.89
N ASP A 199 2.01 -31.60 -19.91
CA ASP A 199 2.61 -31.16 -21.17
C ASP A 199 3.65 -30.04 -21.04
N ARG A 200 3.67 -29.29 -19.93
CA ARG A 200 4.69 -28.27 -19.64
C ARG A 200 5.86 -28.80 -18.79
N LEU A 201 5.74 -30.01 -18.26
CA LEU A 201 6.78 -30.66 -17.47
C LEU A 201 7.72 -31.52 -18.32
N HIS A 202 7.33 -31.81 -19.57
CA HIS A 202 8.22 -32.47 -20.52
C HIS A 202 8.80 -31.45 -21.49
N PRO A 203 10.08 -31.04 -21.35
CA PRO A 203 10.80 -30.60 -22.54
C PRO A 203 10.74 -31.80 -23.51
N ALA A 204 10.23 -31.58 -24.71
CA ALA A 204 10.28 -32.59 -25.77
C ALA A 204 11.75 -33.05 -25.86
N LEU A 205 12.00 -34.26 -25.39
CA LEU A 205 13.29 -34.89 -25.61
C LEU A 205 13.37 -35.10 -27.12
N ALA A 206 14.10 -34.22 -27.80
CA ALA A 206 14.53 -34.43 -29.17
C ALA A 206 15.48 -35.62 -29.11
N ILE A 207 14.98 -36.79 -29.55
CA ILE A 207 15.77 -37.96 -29.85
C ILE A 207 16.36 -37.78 -31.24
#